data_aaf36fb620493ca01bce6da5d6bc2a5b
#
_entry.id   aaf36fb620493ca01bce6da5d6bc2a5b
#
_cell.length_a   1.000
_cell.length_b   1.000
_cell.length_c   1.000
_cell.angle_alpha   90.00
_cell.angle_beta   90.00
_cell.angle_gamma   90.00
#
_symmetry.space_group_name_H-M   'P 1'
#
loop_
_entity.id
_entity.type
_entity.pdbx_description
1 polymer ?
#
loop_
_entity_poly.entity_id
_entity_poly.type
_entity_poly.pdbx_seq_one_letter_code
_entity_poly.pdbx_strand_id
1 'polypeptide(L)'
;MKLLDRYILRQFLSTYVFVVALLLAVITVIDLTEKTDKYAKAQLGFIEILGYYGNFLPWIAGLITPITVFIATVYVTAKMAGHTEIVAILSSGVSFRRLLLPYFIGAALIAGVSFWLNGWIIPNSNKSRLAFELEYLKPKTNSSFRNIHMQVSKNV
;
A
#
# COMPACT_ATOMS: atom_id res chain seq x y z
N MET A 1 25.23 -9.25 12.65
CA MET A 1 24.09 -10.13 12.39
C MET A 1 24.61 -11.53 12.11
N LYS A 2 24.06 -12.57 12.76
CA LYS A 2 24.41 -13.97 12.46
C LYS A 2 23.75 -14.37 11.12
N LEU A 3 24.28 -15.39 10.46
CA LEU A 3 23.76 -15.89 9.16
C LEU A 3 22.24 -16.16 9.22
N LEU A 4 21.75 -16.68 10.35
CA LEU A 4 20.34 -16.95 10.58
C LEU A 4 19.47 -15.67 10.49
N ASP A 5 19.90 -14.59 11.16
CA ASP A 5 19.15 -13.33 11.18
C ASP A 5 19.01 -12.76 9.75
N ARG A 6 20.11 -12.85 8.98
CA ARG A 6 20.12 -12.40 7.58
C ARG A 6 19.23 -13.26 6.69
N TYR A 7 19.20 -14.57 6.92
CA TYR A 7 18.34 -15.50 6.17
C TYR A 7 16.88 -15.18 6.38
N ILE A 8 16.44 -15.08 7.65
CA ILE A 8 15.04 -14.78 8.00
C ILE A 8 14.65 -13.38 7.48
N LEU A 9 15.48 -12.37 7.71
CA LEU A 9 15.23 -11.00 7.25
C LEU A 9 15.07 -10.93 5.73
N ARG A 10 15.97 -11.58 4.98
CA ARG A 10 15.89 -11.61 3.52
C ARG A 10 14.62 -12.29 3.04
N GLN A 11 14.24 -13.41 3.65
CA GLN A 11 13.03 -14.14 3.29
C GLN A 11 11.79 -13.31 3.57
N PHE A 12 11.74 -12.65 4.74
CA PHE A 12 10.65 -11.76 5.12
C PHE A 12 10.50 -10.56 4.17
N LEU A 13 11.57 -9.83 3.91
CA LEU A 13 11.55 -8.66 3.01
C LEU A 13 11.22 -9.07 1.55
N SER A 14 11.80 -10.17 1.07
CA SER A 14 11.48 -10.68 -0.27
C SER A 14 10.01 -11.07 -0.40
N THR A 15 9.46 -11.76 0.59
CA THR A 15 8.03 -12.10 0.61
C THR A 15 7.15 -10.86 0.68
N TYR A 16 7.51 -9.88 1.52
CA TYR A 16 6.79 -8.62 1.62
C TYR A 16 6.73 -7.89 0.27
N VAL A 17 7.88 -7.70 -0.38
CA VAL A 17 7.96 -7.05 -1.71
C VAL A 17 7.14 -7.80 -2.75
N PHE A 18 7.22 -9.14 -2.76
CA PHE A 18 6.45 -9.96 -3.68
C PHE A 18 4.94 -9.81 -3.46
N VAL A 19 4.47 -9.87 -2.21
CA VAL A 19 3.04 -9.73 -1.89
C VAL A 19 2.54 -8.32 -2.23
N VAL A 20 3.31 -7.28 -1.91
CA VAL A 20 2.97 -5.90 -2.28
C VAL A 20 2.85 -5.77 -3.80
N ALA A 21 3.84 -6.26 -4.56
CA ALA A 21 3.83 -6.17 -6.02
C ALA A 21 2.62 -6.92 -6.62
N LEU A 22 2.31 -8.11 -6.11
CA LEU A 22 1.16 -8.89 -6.55
C LEU A 22 -0.15 -8.15 -6.28
N LEU A 23 -0.35 -7.64 -5.06
CA LEU A 23 -1.56 -6.90 -4.72
C LEU A 23 -1.69 -5.59 -5.51
N LEU A 24 -0.59 -4.85 -5.70
CA LEU A 24 -0.59 -3.65 -6.53
C LEU A 24 -0.98 -3.97 -7.97
N ALA A 25 -0.46 -5.06 -8.55
CA ALA A 25 -0.84 -5.49 -9.89
C ALA A 25 -2.33 -5.79 -10.00
N VAL A 26 -2.87 -6.58 -9.06
CA VAL A 26 -4.30 -6.93 -9.03
C VAL A 26 -5.17 -5.69 -8.87
N ILE A 27 -4.87 -4.82 -7.90
CA ILE A 27 -5.64 -3.59 -7.65
C ILE A 27 -5.59 -2.67 -8.87
N THR A 28 -4.43 -2.53 -9.52
CA THR A 28 -4.27 -1.70 -10.72
C THR A 28 -5.12 -2.22 -11.88
N VAL A 29 -5.16 -3.53 -12.10
CA VAL A 29 -5.99 -4.14 -13.16
C VAL A 29 -7.46 -3.93 -12.89
N ILE A 30 -7.91 -4.10 -11.64
CA ILE A 30 -9.31 -3.87 -11.25
C ILE A 30 -9.68 -2.40 -11.46
N ASP A 31 -8.87 -1.46 -10.96
CA ASP A 31 -9.10 -0.02 -11.09
C ASP A 31 -9.12 0.43 -12.56
N LEU A 32 -8.21 -0.12 -13.38
CA LEU A 32 -8.16 0.14 -14.82
C LEU A 32 -9.45 -0.33 -15.51
N THR A 33 -9.88 -1.55 -15.21
CA THR A 33 -11.10 -2.13 -15.81
C THR A 33 -12.33 -1.31 -15.43
N GLU A 34 -12.45 -0.91 -14.17
CA GLU A 34 -13.57 -0.12 -13.66
C GLU A 34 -13.63 1.29 -14.28
N LYS A 35 -12.48 1.87 -14.61
CA LYS A 35 -12.37 3.23 -15.13
C LYS A 35 -12.27 3.31 -16.65
N THR A 36 -12.19 2.20 -17.37
CA THR A 36 -12.01 2.16 -18.83
C THR A 36 -13.05 3.00 -19.56
N ASP A 37 -14.33 2.86 -19.22
CA ASP A 37 -15.42 3.64 -19.85
C ASP A 37 -15.28 5.14 -19.60
N LYS A 38 -14.76 5.53 -18.44
CA LYS A 38 -14.55 6.95 -18.10
C LYS A 38 -13.38 7.54 -18.87
N TYR A 39 -12.31 6.77 -19.04
CA TYR A 39 -11.15 7.16 -19.83
C TYR A 39 -11.49 7.30 -21.31
N ALA A 40 -12.30 6.40 -21.85
CA ALA A 40 -12.78 6.47 -23.23
C ALA A 40 -13.66 7.70 -23.48
N LYS A 41 -14.58 8.02 -22.54
CA LYS A 41 -15.44 9.20 -22.64
C LYS A 41 -14.67 10.52 -22.52
N ALA A 42 -13.61 10.54 -21.70
CA ALA A 42 -12.76 11.70 -21.52
C ALA A 42 -11.67 11.85 -22.60
N GLN A 43 -11.58 10.89 -23.53
CA GLN A 43 -10.56 10.86 -24.61
C GLN A 43 -9.12 11.01 -24.09
N LEU A 44 -8.82 10.40 -22.92
CA LEU A 44 -7.52 10.51 -22.28
C LEU A 44 -6.45 9.74 -23.04
N GLY A 45 -5.29 10.38 -23.22
CA GLY A 45 -4.11 9.75 -23.81
C GLY A 45 -3.45 8.75 -22.85
N PHE A 46 -2.69 7.81 -23.43
CA PHE A 46 -1.95 6.80 -22.65
C PHE A 46 -1.00 7.41 -21.59
N ILE A 47 -0.37 8.55 -21.95
CA ILE A 47 0.58 9.25 -21.05
C ILE A 47 -0.13 9.82 -19.82
N GLU A 48 -1.34 10.33 -19.98
CA GLU A 48 -2.15 10.90 -18.88
C GLU A 48 -2.59 9.80 -17.91
N ILE A 49 -3.00 8.65 -18.46
CA ILE A 49 -3.35 7.47 -17.67
C ILE A 49 -2.12 6.95 -16.91
N LEU A 50 -0.95 6.88 -17.55
CA LEU A 50 0.28 6.47 -16.90
C LEU A 50 0.68 7.44 -15.77
N GLY A 51 0.52 8.73 -15.97
CA GLY A 51 0.73 9.76 -14.93
C GLY A 51 -0.19 9.59 -13.73
N TYR A 52 -1.46 9.23 -13.96
CA TYR A 52 -2.41 8.91 -12.91
C TYR A 52 -1.92 7.72 -12.06
N TYR A 53 -1.54 6.61 -12.70
CA TYR A 53 -1.04 5.42 -11.98
C TYR A 53 0.30 5.66 -11.26
N GLY A 54 1.16 6.52 -11.79
CA GLY A 54 2.39 6.94 -11.12
C GLY A 54 2.14 7.59 -9.76
N ASN A 55 1.01 8.27 -9.60
CA ASN A 55 0.57 8.87 -8.32
C ASN A 55 -0.32 7.93 -7.48
N PHE A 56 -1.07 7.05 -8.15
CA PHE A 56 -1.98 6.10 -7.51
C PHE A 56 -1.25 4.99 -6.78
N LEU A 57 -0.21 4.40 -7.40
CA LEU A 57 0.54 3.27 -6.85
C LEU A 57 1.19 3.54 -5.49
N PRO A 58 1.92 4.66 -5.26
CA PRO A 58 2.49 4.95 -3.94
C PRO A 58 1.42 5.12 -2.86
N TRP A 59 0.29 5.72 -3.21
CA TRP A 59 -0.81 5.91 -2.27
C TRP A 59 -1.43 4.57 -1.84
N ILE A 60 -1.74 3.69 -2.79
CA ILE A 60 -2.26 2.34 -2.50
C ILE A 60 -1.24 1.50 -1.75
N ALA A 61 0.04 1.55 -2.13
CA ALA A 61 1.11 0.83 -1.44
C ALA A 61 1.16 1.19 0.05
N GLY A 62 1.06 2.49 0.37
CA GLY A 62 0.98 2.95 1.76
C GLY A 62 -0.23 2.39 2.51
N LEU A 63 -1.40 2.34 1.85
CA LEU A 63 -2.64 1.85 2.44
C LEU A 63 -2.59 0.34 2.73
N ILE A 64 -2.02 -0.46 1.82
CA ILE A 64 -1.97 -1.92 1.96
C ILE A 64 -0.78 -2.42 2.81
N THR A 65 0.20 -1.57 3.13
CA THR A 65 1.41 -1.95 3.88
C THR A 65 1.12 -2.72 5.18
N PRO A 66 0.18 -2.31 6.07
CA PRO A 66 -0.05 -3.05 7.31
C PRO A 66 -0.51 -4.49 7.07
N ILE A 67 -1.43 -4.70 6.13
CA ILE A 67 -1.95 -6.03 5.82
C ILE A 67 -0.88 -6.90 5.13
N THR A 68 -0.06 -6.31 4.28
CA THR A 68 1.01 -7.05 3.57
C THR A 68 2.13 -7.47 4.51
N VAL A 69 2.49 -6.65 5.50
CA VAL A 69 3.44 -7.01 6.56
C VAL A 69 2.91 -8.20 7.36
N PHE A 70 1.63 -8.19 7.71
CA PHE A 70 0.99 -9.31 8.42
C PHE A 70 1.04 -10.60 7.58
N ILE A 71 0.62 -10.54 6.32
CA ILE A 71 0.63 -11.69 5.40
C ILE A 71 2.06 -12.24 5.24
N ALA A 72 3.06 -11.36 5.04
CA ALA A 72 4.45 -11.77 4.89
C ALA A 72 4.98 -12.47 6.15
N THR A 73 4.64 -11.95 7.34
CA THR A 73 5.04 -12.55 8.62
C THR A 73 4.44 -13.94 8.79
N VAL A 74 3.12 -14.08 8.56
CA VAL A 74 2.43 -15.36 8.68
C VAL A 74 2.96 -16.37 7.66
N TYR A 75 3.14 -15.96 6.42
CA TYR A 75 3.62 -16.83 5.34
C TYR A 75 5.04 -17.36 5.64
N VAL A 76 5.97 -16.47 6.00
CA VAL A 76 7.36 -16.87 6.29
C VAL A 76 7.42 -17.79 7.50
N THR A 77 6.68 -17.46 8.55
CA THR A 77 6.62 -18.28 9.77
C THR A 77 6.02 -19.65 9.48
N ALA A 78 4.91 -19.71 8.75
CA ALA A 78 4.26 -20.97 8.36
C ALA A 78 5.18 -21.83 7.47
N LYS A 79 5.88 -21.22 6.52
CA LYS A 79 6.85 -21.91 5.67
C LYS A 79 8.00 -22.51 6.48
N MET A 80 8.62 -21.72 7.39
CA MET A 80 9.68 -22.21 8.27
C MET A 80 9.19 -23.31 9.24
N ALA A 81 7.96 -23.19 9.72
CA ALA A 81 7.35 -24.22 10.57
C ALA A 81 7.12 -25.54 9.79
N GLY A 82 6.59 -25.45 8.58
CA GLY A 82 6.36 -26.60 7.70
C GLY A 82 7.64 -27.35 7.31
N HIS A 83 8.76 -26.62 7.21
CA HIS A 83 10.08 -27.22 6.98
C HIS A 83 10.81 -27.63 8.29
N THR A 84 10.15 -27.61 9.43
CA THR A 84 10.71 -27.91 10.75
C THR A 84 11.90 -27.02 11.16
N GLU A 85 12.16 -25.93 10.40
CA GLU A 85 13.29 -25.02 10.66
C GLU A 85 13.17 -24.36 12.03
N ILE A 86 11.96 -23.94 12.43
CA ILE A 86 11.73 -23.31 13.74
C ILE A 86 12.08 -24.26 14.88
N VAL A 87 11.67 -25.53 14.78
CA VAL A 87 11.96 -26.53 15.80
C VAL A 87 13.46 -26.79 15.86
N ALA A 88 14.14 -26.92 14.71
CA ALA A 88 15.58 -27.11 14.64
C ALA A 88 16.36 -25.92 15.25
N ILE A 89 15.92 -24.69 15.00
CA ILE A 89 16.53 -23.47 15.56
C ILE A 89 16.35 -23.43 17.08
N LEU A 90 15.16 -23.71 17.60
CA LEU A 90 14.88 -23.68 19.03
C LEU A 90 15.59 -24.81 19.78
N SER A 91 15.65 -26.01 19.19
CA SER A 91 16.37 -27.15 19.79
C SER A 91 17.90 -26.95 19.82
N SER A 92 18.44 -26.08 18.97
CA SER A 92 19.86 -25.68 19.02
C SER A 92 20.18 -24.68 20.14
N GLY A 93 19.20 -24.35 21.01
CA GLY A 93 19.37 -23.42 22.13
C GLY A 93 19.20 -21.95 21.80
N VAL A 94 18.75 -21.63 20.60
CA VAL A 94 18.40 -20.24 20.23
C VAL A 94 17.09 -19.84 20.91
N SER A 95 17.07 -18.72 21.64
CA SER A 95 15.86 -18.24 22.29
C SER A 95 14.83 -17.75 21.29
N PHE A 96 13.54 -17.92 21.61
CA PHE A 96 12.43 -17.45 20.78
C PHE A 96 12.49 -15.93 20.49
N ARG A 97 12.89 -15.13 21.48
CA ARG A 97 13.09 -13.68 21.31
C ARG A 97 14.11 -13.36 20.21
N ARG A 98 15.14 -14.16 20.10
CA ARG A 98 16.17 -14.02 19.08
C ARG A 98 15.66 -14.40 17.70
N LEU A 99 14.76 -15.39 17.61
CA LEU A 99 14.10 -15.76 16.34
C LEU A 99 13.22 -14.62 15.82
N LEU A 100 12.58 -13.84 16.72
CA LEU A 100 11.74 -12.71 16.37
C LEU A 100 12.50 -11.45 15.94
N LEU A 101 13.77 -11.31 16.36
CA LEU A 101 14.56 -10.11 16.09
C LEU A 101 14.63 -9.71 14.61
N PRO A 102 14.85 -10.62 13.63
CA PRO A 102 14.85 -10.28 12.21
C PRO A 102 13.52 -9.71 11.72
N TYR A 103 12.39 -10.19 12.25
CA TYR A 103 11.06 -9.66 11.91
C TYR A 103 10.88 -8.23 12.40
N PHE A 104 11.32 -7.95 13.64
CA PHE A 104 11.28 -6.58 14.18
C PHE A 104 12.15 -5.62 13.38
N ILE A 105 13.35 -6.03 12.99
CA ILE A 105 14.24 -5.23 12.16
C ILE A 105 13.60 -4.97 10.79
N GLY A 106 13.06 -6.01 10.15
CA GLY A 106 12.38 -5.89 8.87
C GLY A 106 11.15 -5.00 8.94
N ALA A 107 10.32 -5.16 9.98
CA ALA A 107 9.16 -4.31 10.21
C ALA A 107 9.55 -2.84 10.48
N ALA A 108 10.61 -2.59 11.23
CA ALA A 108 11.13 -1.25 11.47
C ALA A 108 11.64 -0.59 10.18
N LEU A 109 12.31 -1.33 9.30
CA LEU A 109 12.73 -0.84 7.99
C LEU A 109 11.51 -0.48 7.12
N ILE A 110 10.52 -1.37 7.05
CA ILE A 110 9.28 -1.10 6.30
C ILE A 110 8.53 0.10 6.87
N ALA A 111 8.43 0.20 8.20
CA ALA A 111 7.80 1.33 8.87
C ALA A 111 8.52 2.66 8.57
N GLY A 112 9.85 2.67 8.58
CA GLY A 112 10.67 3.84 8.23
C GLY A 112 10.43 4.29 6.78
N VAL A 113 10.44 3.34 5.83
CA VAL A 113 10.14 3.63 4.41
C VAL A 113 8.70 4.13 4.26
N SER A 114 7.74 3.47 4.92
CA SER A 114 6.33 3.88 4.88
C SER A 114 6.12 5.26 5.50
N PHE A 115 6.81 5.58 6.58
CA PHE A 115 6.76 6.90 7.20
C PHE A 115 7.29 7.98 6.26
N TRP A 116 8.41 7.73 5.59
CA TRP A 116 8.98 8.64 4.60
C TRP A 116 8.04 8.82 3.39
N LEU A 117 7.46 7.73 2.86
CA LEU A 117 6.48 7.77 1.78
C LEU A 117 5.23 8.57 2.17
N ASN A 118 4.67 8.31 3.36
CA ASN A 118 3.49 8.99 3.86
C ASN A 118 3.75 10.48 4.16
N GLY A 119 4.95 10.83 4.61
CA GLY A 119 5.31 12.20 4.95
C GLY A 119 5.54 13.09 3.73
N TRP A 120 6.08 12.54 2.64
CA TRP A 120 6.53 13.35 1.50
C TRP A 120 5.89 12.98 0.17
N ILE A 121 5.87 11.71 -0.19
CA ILE A 121 5.42 11.27 -1.52
C ILE A 121 3.90 11.22 -1.60
N ILE A 122 3.24 10.59 -0.64
CA ILE A 122 1.79 10.36 -0.67
C ILE A 122 0.96 11.65 -0.64
N PRO A 123 1.27 12.69 0.17
CA PRO A 123 0.51 13.94 0.15
C PRO A 123 0.56 14.63 -1.21
N ASN A 124 1.72 14.61 -1.87
CA ASN A 124 1.91 15.21 -3.18
C ASN A 124 1.21 14.41 -4.28
N SER A 125 1.37 13.09 -4.26
CA SER A 125 0.70 12.17 -5.19
C SER A 125 -0.82 12.20 -5.04
N ASN A 126 -1.33 12.30 -3.82
CA ASN A 126 -2.77 12.34 -3.57
C ASN A 126 -3.43 13.64 -4.09
N LYS A 127 -2.73 14.77 -3.99
CA LYS A 127 -3.20 16.04 -4.58
C LYS A 127 -3.36 15.92 -6.10
N SER A 128 -2.34 15.40 -6.77
CA SER A 128 -2.34 15.23 -8.24
C SER A 128 -3.40 14.20 -8.68
N ARG A 129 -3.53 13.09 -7.95
CA ARG A 129 -4.56 12.08 -8.19
C ARG A 129 -5.97 12.65 -8.03
N LEU A 130 -6.21 13.37 -6.93
CA LEU A 130 -7.53 13.94 -6.64
C LEU A 130 -7.91 15.01 -7.67
N ALA A 131 -6.96 15.84 -8.10
CA ALA A 131 -7.18 16.83 -9.16
C ALA A 131 -7.60 16.14 -10.45
N PHE A 132 -6.90 15.08 -10.86
CA PHE A 132 -7.22 14.29 -12.05
C PHE A 132 -8.61 13.63 -11.94
N GLU A 133 -8.95 13.02 -10.80
CA GLU A 133 -10.26 12.43 -10.57
C GLU A 133 -11.39 13.45 -10.63
N LEU A 134 -11.18 14.66 -10.12
CA LEU A 134 -12.17 15.73 -10.15
C LEU A 134 -12.35 16.29 -11.55
N GLU A 135 -11.29 16.35 -12.33
CA GLU A 135 -11.31 16.94 -13.68
C GLU A 135 -11.92 15.97 -14.72
N TYR A 136 -11.56 14.69 -14.67
CA TYR A 136 -11.88 13.73 -15.73
C TYR A 136 -12.86 12.62 -15.31
N LEU A 137 -12.88 12.21 -14.05
CA LEU A 137 -13.61 11.01 -13.61
C LEU A 137 -14.90 11.32 -12.85
N LYS A 138 -15.02 12.49 -12.22
CA LYS A 138 -16.27 12.91 -11.59
C LYS A 138 -17.06 13.77 -12.54
N PRO A 139 -18.35 13.47 -12.78
CA PRO A 139 -19.20 14.37 -13.52
C PRO A 139 -19.20 15.73 -12.82
N LYS A 140 -19.14 16.82 -13.58
CA LYS A 140 -19.33 18.19 -13.09
C LYS A 140 -20.77 18.35 -12.59
N THR A 141 -21.13 17.59 -11.58
CA THR A 141 -22.34 17.87 -10.82
C THR A 141 -21.98 19.06 -9.94
N ASN A 142 -22.62 20.19 -10.18
CA ASN A 142 -22.59 21.38 -9.35
C ASN A 142 -23.10 21.04 -7.93
N SER A 143 -22.43 20.18 -7.22
CA SER A 143 -22.66 19.96 -5.79
C SER A 143 -21.80 20.93 -5.00
N SER A 144 -21.99 22.21 -5.28
CA SER A 144 -21.67 23.28 -4.34
C SER A 144 -22.64 23.23 -3.14
N PHE A 145 -22.85 22.04 -2.60
CA PHE A 145 -23.58 21.87 -1.33
C PHE A 145 -22.66 21.98 -0.11
N ARG A 146 -21.43 22.39 -0.29
CA ARG A 146 -20.52 22.70 0.80
C ARG A 146 -20.69 24.18 1.14
N ASN A 147 -21.42 24.48 2.21
CA ASN A 147 -21.78 25.81 2.73
C ASN A 147 -22.94 26.52 2.00
N ILE A 148 -24.11 25.88 1.94
CA ILE A 148 -25.34 26.65 1.79
C ILE A 148 -25.69 27.17 3.19
N HIS A 149 -25.27 28.40 3.49
CA HIS A 149 -25.92 29.20 4.49
C HIS A 149 -27.29 29.56 3.91
N MET A 150 -28.33 28.78 4.23
CA MET A 150 -29.69 29.20 4.00
C MET A 150 -29.94 30.36 4.96
N GLN A 151 -29.91 31.57 4.44
CA GLN A 151 -30.47 32.71 5.12
C GLN A 151 -31.96 32.48 5.16
N VAL A 152 -32.45 31.96 6.30
CA VAL A 152 -33.90 31.94 6.59
C VAL A 152 -34.28 33.41 6.73
N SER A 153 -34.99 33.90 5.74
CA SER A 153 -35.56 35.25 5.74
C SER A 153 -36.32 35.48 7.02
N LYS A 154 -35.87 36.44 7.78
CA LYS A 154 -36.59 36.95 8.95
C LYS A 154 -37.66 37.89 8.43
N ASN A 155 -38.85 37.34 8.20
CA ASN A 155 -40.06 38.13 8.05
C ASN A 155 -41.26 37.29 8.54
N VAL A 156 -41.65 37.47 9.75
CA VAL A 156 -42.94 37.99 10.26
C VAL A 156 -42.66 38.42 11.69
#